data_c7b7bcb2da5c9df6757f956704783bee
#
_entry.id   c7b7bcb2da5c9df6757f956704783bee
#
_cell.length_a   1.000
_cell.length_b   1.000
_cell.length_c   1.000
_cell.angle_alpha   90.00
_cell.angle_beta   90.00
_cell.angle_gamma   90.00
#
_symmetry.space_group_name_H-M   'P 1'
#
loop_
_entity.id
_entity.type
_entity.pdbx_description
1 polymer ?
#
loop_
_entity_poly.entity_id
_entity_poly.type
_entity_poly.pdbx_seq_one_letter_code
_entity_poly.pdbx_strand_id
1 'polypeptide(L)'
;MSITIKKASEIAKLRRANEIVAKTLDYLKQEVRSGVSLKELNRMGESYIQSLGARAAFKGLYGFPAGVCTSVNEVIIHGIPNDYILQEGDIVGLDIGTEVDGWYGDSAVTLSVGNISPSDVSLIACAKDALYYAISIIEPEMRFKELSYALEQFILARGYVPLR
;
A
#
# COMPACT_ATOMS: atom_id res chain seq x y z
N MET A 1 -8.79 -24.81 5.94
CA MET A 1 -7.56 -24.13 6.44
C MET A 1 -7.78 -23.82 7.91
N SER A 2 -6.80 -24.12 8.77
CA SER A 2 -6.87 -23.75 10.20
C SER A 2 -6.45 -22.29 10.37
N ILE A 3 -7.17 -21.52 11.19
CA ILE A 3 -6.79 -20.17 11.58
C ILE A 3 -5.66 -20.29 12.61
N THR A 4 -4.53 -19.63 12.35
CA THR A 4 -3.39 -19.60 13.26
C THR A 4 -3.42 -18.31 14.09
N ILE A 5 -3.62 -18.46 15.40
CA ILE A 5 -3.56 -17.34 16.34
C ILE A 5 -2.09 -17.03 16.66
N LYS A 6 -1.69 -15.77 16.48
CA LYS A 6 -0.31 -15.32 16.67
C LYS A 6 -0.01 -15.09 18.16
N LYS A 7 1.16 -15.56 18.60
CA LYS A 7 1.70 -15.27 19.95
C LYS A 7 2.29 -13.86 20.01
N ALA A 8 2.45 -13.31 21.20
CA ALA A 8 3.02 -11.96 21.37
C ALA A 8 4.41 -11.79 20.73
N SER A 9 5.26 -12.81 20.77
CA SER A 9 6.58 -12.81 20.11
C SER A 9 6.47 -12.80 18.57
N GLU A 10 5.45 -13.40 18.00
CA GLU A 10 5.17 -13.41 16.55
C GLU A 10 4.59 -12.07 16.11
N ILE A 11 3.71 -11.48 16.94
CA ILE A 11 3.18 -10.14 16.72
C ILE A 11 4.32 -9.10 16.70
N ALA A 12 5.31 -9.22 17.59
CA ALA A 12 6.49 -8.35 17.60
C ALA A 12 7.28 -8.42 16.28
N LYS A 13 7.41 -9.61 15.68
CA LYS A 13 8.08 -9.80 14.38
C LYS A 13 7.27 -9.21 13.23
N LEU A 14 5.94 -9.43 13.21
CA LEU A 14 5.04 -8.79 12.25
C LEU A 14 5.11 -7.28 12.34
N ARG A 15 5.12 -6.73 13.57
CA ARG A 15 5.26 -5.29 13.81
C ARG A 15 6.55 -4.75 13.20
N ARG A 16 7.69 -5.43 13.42
CA ARG A 16 8.98 -5.03 12.85
C ARG A 16 8.93 -4.98 11.32
N ALA A 17 8.36 -5.98 10.66
CA ALA A 17 8.22 -6.00 9.20
C ALA A 17 7.36 -4.81 8.72
N ASN A 18 6.22 -4.56 9.38
CA ASN A 18 5.34 -3.45 9.03
C ASN A 18 5.95 -2.06 9.35
N GLU A 19 6.77 -1.93 10.37
CA GLU A 19 7.53 -0.69 10.64
C GLU A 19 8.50 -0.35 9.51
N ILE A 20 9.10 -1.36 8.87
CA ILE A 20 9.96 -1.14 7.71
C ILE A 20 9.15 -0.71 6.49
N VAL A 21 7.96 -1.31 6.27
CA VAL A 21 7.03 -0.84 5.23
C VAL A 21 6.68 0.63 5.45
N ALA A 22 6.24 0.99 6.66
CA ALA A 22 5.85 2.36 6.99
C ALA A 22 6.98 3.36 6.75
N LYS A 23 8.20 3.07 7.22
CA LYS A 23 9.39 3.91 6.99
C LYS A 23 9.72 4.05 5.51
N THR A 24 9.56 2.97 4.72
CA THR A 24 9.82 3.00 3.29
C THR A 24 8.77 3.83 2.55
N LEU A 25 7.50 3.71 2.91
CA LEU A 25 6.44 4.57 2.36
C LEU A 25 6.67 6.04 2.70
N ASP A 26 7.04 6.36 3.96
CA ASP A 26 7.35 7.73 4.37
C ASP A 26 8.57 8.31 3.64
N TYR A 27 9.58 7.50 3.36
CA TYR A 27 10.72 7.89 2.54
C TYR A 27 10.30 8.17 1.10
N LEU A 28 9.61 7.22 0.45
CA LEU A 28 9.18 7.37 -0.94
C LEU A 28 8.18 8.52 -1.13
N LYS A 29 7.35 8.80 -0.14
CA LYS A 29 6.44 9.95 -0.14
C LYS A 29 7.16 11.29 -0.33
N GLN A 30 8.39 11.41 0.16
CA GLN A 30 9.22 12.62 -0.02
C GLN A 30 9.84 12.70 -1.41
N GLU A 31 9.96 11.55 -2.10
CA GLU A 31 10.56 11.44 -3.42
C GLU A 31 9.55 11.54 -4.57
N VAL A 32 8.25 11.31 -4.29
CA VAL A 32 7.17 11.41 -5.28
C VAL A 32 6.98 12.88 -5.68
N ARG A 33 7.37 13.20 -6.93
CA ARG A 33 7.21 14.51 -7.56
C ARG A 33 7.26 14.38 -9.07
N SER A 34 6.80 15.40 -9.77
CA SER A 34 6.96 15.49 -11.24
C SER A 34 8.44 15.33 -11.63
N GLY A 35 8.70 14.59 -12.70
CA GLY A 35 10.04 14.34 -13.23
C GLY A 35 10.73 13.06 -12.71
N VAL A 36 10.18 12.37 -11.71
CA VAL A 36 10.72 11.10 -11.22
C VAL A 36 10.07 9.93 -11.98
N SER A 37 10.87 8.94 -12.39
CA SER A 37 10.34 7.75 -13.05
C SER A 37 9.88 6.68 -12.06
N LEU A 38 8.94 5.81 -12.49
CA LEU A 38 8.46 4.69 -11.67
C LEU A 38 9.59 3.68 -11.37
N LYS A 39 10.51 3.46 -12.32
CA LYS A 39 11.71 2.63 -12.09
C LYS A 39 12.61 3.21 -11.01
N GLU A 40 12.74 4.54 -10.97
CA GLU A 40 13.54 5.20 -9.94
C GLU A 40 12.92 5.05 -8.56
N LEU A 41 11.61 5.24 -8.43
CA LEU A 41 10.89 5.00 -7.17
C LEU A 41 11.06 3.55 -6.69
N ASN A 42 10.95 2.58 -7.60
CA ASN A 42 11.22 1.18 -7.27
C ASN A 42 12.65 0.96 -6.75
N ARG A 43 13.66 1.51 -7.48
CA ARG A 43 15.07 1.38 -7.08
C ARG A 43 15.32 1.99 -5.69
N MET A 44 14.76 3.17 -5.44
CA MET A 44 14.85 3.86 -4.15
C MET A 44 14.20 3.01 -3.03
N GLY A 45 12.99 2.50 -3.25
CA GLY A 45 12.26 1.66 -2.29
C GLY A 45 13.01 0.37 -1.98
N GLU A 46 13.48 -0.37 -3.01
CA GLU A 46 14.25 -1.60 -2.81
C GLU A 46 15.54 -1.33 -2.00
N SER A 47 16.29 -0.26 -2.37
CA SER A 47 17.51 0.10 -1.67
C SER A 47 17.26 0.50 -0.22
N TYR A 48 16.19 1.23 0.04
CA TYR A 48 15.83 1.65 1.40
C TYR A 48 15.42 0.46 2.27
N ILE A 49 14.57 -0.45 1.76
CA ILE A 49 14.19 -1.70 2.42
C ILE A 49 15.44 -2.50 2.80
N GLN A 50 16.38 -2.66 1.86
CA GLN A 50 17.64 -3.38 2.10
C GLN A 50 18.49 -2.71 3.17
N SER A 51 18.56 -1.38 3.20
CA SER A 51 19.31 -0.62 4.21
C SER A 51 18.78 -0.82 5.63
N LEU A 52 17.48 -1.16 5.76
CA LEU A 52 16.83 -1.48 7.04
C LEU A 52 16.94 -2.97 7.44
N GLY A 53 17.71 -3.75 6.67
CA GLY A 53 17.95 -5.17 6.95
C GLY A 53 16.80 -6.08 6.56
N ALA A 54 15.96 -5.66 5.61
CA ALA A 54 14.83 -6.42 5.09
C ALA A 54 14.99 -6.75 3.59
N ARG A 55 14.12 -7.60 3.08
CA ARG A 55 13.99 -7.92 1.66
C ARG A 55 12.64 -7.41 1.14
N ALA A 56 12.64 -6.88 -0.09
CA ALA A 56 11.40 -6.56 -0.79
C ALA A 56 10.66 -7.87 -1.13
N ALA A 57 9.48 -8.07 -0.53
CA ALA A 57 8.77 -9.35 -0.57
C ALA A 57 8.11 -9.65 -1.92
N PHE A 58 7.77 -8.61 -2.68
CA PHE A 58 7.08 -8.78 -3.97
C PHE A 58 8.02 -9.24 -5.09
N LYS A 59 9.31 -8.90 -5.00
CA LYS A 59 10.29 -9.24 -6.05
C LYS A 59 10.44 -10.75 -6.20
N GLY A 60 10.05 -11.26 -7.36
CA GLY A 60 10.07 -12.69 -7.68
C GLY A 60 8.77 -13.44 -7.27
N LEU A 61 7.88 -12.84 -6.49
CA LEU A 61 6.61 -13.45 -6.11
C LEU A 61 5.71 -13.57 -7.35
N TYR A 62 5.34 -14.81 -7.70
CA TYR A 62 4.59 -15.11 -8.93
C TYR A 62 5.17 -14.48 -10.21
N GLY A 63 6.50 -14.25 -10.23
CA GLY A 63 7.18 -13.63 -11.36
C GLY A 63 7.14 -12.11 -11.39
N PHE A 64 6.63 -11.43 -10.34
CA PHE A 64 6.63 -9.97 -10.28
C PHE A 64 8.08 -9.44 -10.30
N PRO A 65 8.44 -8.49 -11.20
CA PRO A 65 9.83 -8.17 -11.47
C PRO A 65 10.46 -7.15 -10.51
N ALA A 66 9.64 -6.53 -9.62
CA ALA A 66 10.04 -5.35 -8.84
C ALA A 66 9.74 -5.51 -7.35
N GLY A 67 10.30 -4.65 -6.52
CA GLY A 67 10.06 -4.64 -5.08
C GLY A 67 8.94 -3.71 -4.64
N VAL A 68 8.56 -2.76 -5.50
CA VAL A 68 7.47 -1.79 -5.26
C VAL A 68 6.49 -1.86 -6.41
N CYS A 69 5.19 -2.00 -6.14
CA CYS A 69 4.16 -1.77 -7.13
C CYS A 69 3.95 -0.25 -7.28
N THR A 70 3.86 0.22 -8.54
CA THR A 70 3.65 1.64 -8.85
C THR A 70 2.46 1.79 -9.79
N SER A 71 1.31 2.12 -9.25
CA SER A 71 0.04 2.17 -9.98
C SER A 71 -0.35 3.63 -10.22
N VAL A 72 -0.26 4.10 -11.47
CA VAL A 72 -0.53 5.51 -11.84
C VAL A 72 -1.91 5.64 -12.47
N ASN A 73 -2.67 6.62 -12.05
CA ASN A 73 -3.97 7.01 -12.59
C ASN A 73 -4.95 5.82 -12.71
N GLU A 74 -5.24 5.36 -13.93
CA GLU A 74 -6.17 4.25 -14.22
C GLU A 74 -5.64 2.85 -13.86
N VAL A 75 -4.36 2.73 -13.52
CA VAL A 75 -3.79 1.46 -13.05
C VAL A 75 -4.23 1.23 -11.60
N ILE A 76 -5.13 0.28 -11.39
CA ILE A 76 -5.78 0.09 -10.09
C ILE A 76 -4.82 -0.45 -9.04
N ILE A 77 -4.14 -1.59 -9.34
CA ILE A 77 -3.18 -2.27 -8.45
C ILE A 77 -2.08 -2.97 -9.26
N HIS A 78 -1.02 -3.39 -8.59
CA HIS A 78 0.08 -4.22 -9.12
C HIS A 78 0.77 -3.63 -10.35
N GLY A 79 0.79 -2.29 -10.46
CA GLY A 79 1.51 -1.61 -11.55
C GLY A 79 2.99 -1.96 -11.52
N ILE A 80 3.52 -2.42 -12.68
CA ILE A 80 4.94 -2.75 -12.82
C ILE A 80 5.71 -1.45 -13.09
N PRO A 81 6.74 -1.13 -12.28
CA PRO A 81 7.57 0.05 -12.50
C PRO A 81 8.20 0.04 -13.91
N ASN A 82 7.97 1.11 -14.64
CA ASN A 82 8.47 1.30 -16.00
C ASN A 82 9.13 2.68 -16.16
N ASP A 83 9.43 3.09 -17.38
CA ASP A 83 10.08 4.37 -17.68
C ASP A 83 9.11 5.57 -17.68
N TYR A 84 7.84 5.40 -17.27
CA TYR A 84 6.91 6.50 -17.13
C TYR A 84 7.45 7.51 -16.11
N ILE A 85 7.45 8.77 -16.51
CA ILE A 85 7.88 9.89 -15.69
C ILE A 85 6.64 10.56 -15.12
N LEU A 86 6.53 10.62 -13.79
CA LEU A 86 5.42 11.26 -13.11
C LEU A 86 5.25 12.72 -13.54
N GLN A 87 4.02 13.14 -13.74
CA GLN A 87 3.64 14.47 -14.17
C GLN A 87 2.77 15.16 -13.12
N GLU A 88 2.73 16.49 -13.19
CA GLU A 88 1.78 17.29 -12.40
C GLU A 88 0.35 16.84 -12.70
N GLY A 89 -0.43 16.58 -11.68
CA GLY A 89 -1.80 16.09 -11.79
C GLY A 89 -1.96 14.57 -11.69
N ASP A 90 -0.87 13.77 -11.74
CA ASP A 90 -0.95 12.34 -11.53
C ASP A 90 -1.30 11.99 -10.08
N ILE A 91 -1.96 10.84 -9.91
CA ILE A 91 -2.00 10.10 -8.65
C ILE A 91 -1.20 8.81 -8.80
N VAL A 92 -0.43 8.44 -7.79
CA VAL A 92 0.37 7.21 -7.81
C VAL A 92 0.15 6.38 -6.55
N GLY A 93 -0.33 5.16 -6.73
CA GLY A 93 -0.38 4.14 -5.70
C GLY A 93 1.00 3.49 -5.56
N LEU A 94 1.57 3.55 -4.35
CA LEU A 94 2.78 2.81 -3.98
C LEU A 94 2.37 1.69 -3.03
N ASP A 95 2.69 0.46 -3.39
CA ASP A 95 2.37 -0.73 -2.61
C ASP A 95 3.65 -1.52 -2.37
N ILE A 96 3.94 -1.84 -1.10
CA ILE A 96 5.22 -2.36 -0.64
C ILE A 96 5.00 -3.54 0.29
N GLY A 97 5.63 -4.65 -0.06
CA GLY A 97 5.80 -5.80 0.84
C GLY A 97 7.24 -5.91 1.33
N THR A 98 7.44 -6.16 2.61
CA THR A 98 8.75 -6.46 3.20
C THR A 98 8.78 -7.85 3.85
N GLU A 99 9.97 -8.44 3.87
CA GLU A 99 10.22 -9.70 4.58
C GLU A 99 11.43 -9.55 5.48
N VAL A 100 11.26 -9.90 6.76
CA VAL A 100 12.30 -9.92 7.79
C VAL A 100 12.19 -11.21 8.59
N ASP A 101 13.25 -12.01 8.59
CA ASP A 101 13.31 -13.26 9.37
C ASP A 101 12.11 -14.21 9.13
N GLY A 102 11.60 -14.25 7.89
CA GLY A 102 10.44 -15.05 7.49
C GLY A 102 9.08 -14.44 7.86
N TRP A 103 9.03 -13.17 8.33
CA TRP A 103 7.81 -12.45 8.66
C TRP A 103 7.58 -11.31 7.69
N TYR A 104 6.33 -11.10 7.31
CA TYR A 104 5.95 -10.17 6.26
C TYR A 104 5.22 -8.96 6.81
N GLY A 105 5.50 -7.80 6.22
CA GLY A 105 4.72 -6.58 6.34
C GLY A 105 4.25 -6.16 4.96
N ASP A 106 3.09 -5.51 4.88
CA ASP A 106 2.45 -5.11 3.64
C ASP A 106 1.60 -3.88 3.87
N SER A 107 1.75 -2.86 3.03
CA SER A 107 0.92 -1.66 3.05
C SER A 107 1.06 -0.84 1.78
N ALA A 108 0.00 -0.10 1.47
CA ALA A 108 -0.06 0.79 0.31
C ALA A 108 -0.50 2.20 0.70
N VAL A 109 -0.12 3.17 -0.14
CA VAL A 109 -0.58 4.55 -0.07
C VAL A 109 -0.73 5.12 -1.47
N THR A 110 -1.78 5.93 -1.69
CA THR A 110 -1.90 6.73 -2.93
C THR A 110 -1.48 8.17 -2.64
N LEU A 111 -0.61 8.70 -3.48
CA LEU A 111 -0.02 10.03 -3.36
C LEU A 111 -0.37 10.88 -4.57
N SER A 112 -0.53 12.18 -4.36
CA SER A 112 -0.66 13.16 -5.44
C SER A 112 0.70 13.62 -5.94
N VAL A 113 0.80 13.89 -7.23
CA VAL A 113 1.94 14.56 -7.85
C VAL A 113 1.54 16.02 -8.12
N GLY A 114 1.95 16.91 -7.21
CA GLY A 114 1.54 18.31 -7.25
C GLY A 114 0.02 18.51 -7.05
N ASN A 115 -0.60 19.36 -7.85
CA ASN A 115 -2.02 19.67 -7.78
C ASN A 115 -2.83 18.66 -8.62
N ILE A 116 -3.71 17.91 -7.98
CA ILE A 116 -4.59 16.93 -8.61
C ILE A 116 -6.03 17.44 -8.68
N SER A 117 -6.87 16.73 -9.44
CA SER A 117 -8.29 17.09 -9.59
C SER A 117 -9.04 16.96 -8.25
N PRO A 118 -10.12 17.75 -8.03
CA PRO A 118 -10.99 17.59 -6.86
C PRO A 118 -11.59 16.17 -6.73
N SER A 119 -11.84 15.48 -7.84
CA SER A 119 -12.32 14.09 -7.84
C SER A 119 -11.26 13.14 -7.28
N ASP A 120 -9.99 13.30 -7.65
CA ASP A 120 -8.89 12.47 -7.17
C ASP A 120 -8.61 12.73 -5.68
N VAL A 121 -8.66 14.00 -5.26
CA VAL A 121 -8.58 14.35 -3.82
C VAL A 121 -9.68 13.61 -3.04
N SER A 122 -10.92 13.64 -3.54
CA SER A 122 -12.05 12.98 -2.88
C SER A 122 -11.92 11.46 -2.87
N LEU A 123 -11.41 10.85 -3.96
CA LEU A 123 -11.18 9.42 -4.05
C LEU A 123 -10.13 8.95 -3.04
N ILE A 124 -8.98 9.63 -2.97
CA ILE A 124 -7.90 9.33 -2.02
C ILE A 124 -8.40 9.47 -0.58
N ALA A 125 -9.15 10.54 -0.29
CA ALA A 125 -9.73 10.75 1.03
C ALA A 125 -10.70 9.64 1.40
N CYS A 126 -11.60 9.25 0.48
CA CYS A 126 -12.55 8.15 0.70
C CYS A 126 -11.83 6.82 1.02
N ALA A 127 -10.79 6.47 0.28
CA ALA A 127 -10.03 5.25 0.51
C ALA A 127 -9.34 5.25 1.89
N LYS A 128 -8.73 6.39 2.26
CA LYS A 128 -8.11 6.58 3.57
C LYS A 128 -9.13 6.48 4.70
N ASP A 129 -10.26 7.17 4.56
CA ASP A 129 -11.35 7.14 5.57
C ASP A 129 -11.94 5.74 5.71
N ALA A 130 -12.06 4.98 4.61
CA ALA A 130 -12.52 3.59 4.63
C ALA A 130 -11.58 2.69 5.45
N LEU A 131 -10.26 2.87 5.33
CA LEU A 131 -9.28 2.15 6.13
C LEU A 131 -9.44 2.45 7.62
N TYR A 132 -9.52 3.73 7.99
CA TYR A 132 -9.69 4.11 9.40
C TYR A 132 -11.03 3.69 9.96
N TYR A 133 -12.09 3.75 9.15
CA TYR A 133 -13.39 3.20 9.52
C TYR A 133 -13.30 1.71 9.79
N ALA A 134 -12.65 0.93 8.91
CA ALA A 134 -12.42 -0.49 9.14
C ALA A 134 -11.73 -0.76 10.48
N ILE A 135 -10.64 -0.04 10.75
CA ILE A 135 -9.88 -0.19 12.01
C ILE A 135 -10.75 0.14 13.22
N SER A 136 -11.64 1.13 13.12
CA SER A 136 -12.47 1.59 14.23
C SER A 136 -13.61 0.63 14.60
N ILE A 137 -14.03 -0.24 13.67
CA ILE A 137 -15.17 -1.16 13.88
C ILE A 137 -14.75 -2.61 14.14
N ILE A 138 -13.44 -2.94 14.00
CA ILE A 138 -12.96 -4.31 14.25
C ILE A 138 -13.06 -4.62 15.74
N GLU A 139 -13.81 -5.69 16.04
CA GLU A 139 -14.00 -6.22 17.39
C GLU A 139 -13.66 -7.71 17.44
N PRO A 140 -13.31 -8.26 18.61
CA PRO A 140 -13.23 -9.71 18.79
C PRO A 140 -14.54 -10.39 18.36
N GLU A 141 -14.44 -11.58 17.76
CA GLU A 141 -15.55 -12.38 17.23
C GLU A 141 -16.23 -11.82 15.96
N MET A 142 -15.86 -10.61 15.47
CA MET A 142 -16.36 -10.10 14.20
C MET A 142 -15.98 -11.03 13.04
N ARG A 143 -16.94 -11.33 12.17
CA ARG A 143 -16.68 -12.12 10.97
C ARG A 143 -16.18 -11.25 9.83
N PHE A 144 -15.26 -11.74 9.02
CA PHE A 144 -14.74 -11.01 7.85
C PHE A 144 -15.83 -10.51 6.91
N LYS A 145 -16.91 -11.28 6.72
CA LYS A 145 -18.03 -10.85 5.88
C LYS A 145 -18.77 -9.62 6.44
N GLU A 146 -18.81 -9.46 7.76
CA GLU A 146 -19.44 -8.30 8.42
C GLU A 146 -18.59 -7.06 8.22
N LEU A 147 -17.27 -7.19 8.37
CA LEU A 147 -16.31 -6.13 8.06
C LEU A 147 -16.38 -5.74 6.58
N SER A 148 -16.36 -6.72 5.67
CA SER A 148 -16.43 -6.47 4.22
C SER A 148 -17.72 -5.77 3.83
N TYR A 149 -18.86 -6.20 4.40
CA TYR A 149 -20.15 -5.56 4.17
C TYR A 149 -20.16 -4.11 4.67
N ALA A 150 -19.68 -3.88 5.89
CA ALA A 150 -19.63 -2.53 6.47
C ALA A 150 -18.75 -1.60 5.62
N LEU A 151 -17.60 -2.07 5.15
CA LEU A 151 -16.73 -1.31 4.24
C LEU A 151 -17.39 -1.02 2.90
N GLU A 152 -18.03 -2.01 2.30
CA GLU A 152 -18.77 -1.82 1.04
C GLU A 152 -19.84 -0.72 1.20
N GLN A 153 -20.66 -0.78 2.26
CA GLN A 153 -21.68 0.24 2.52
C GLN A 153 -21.08 1.62 2.76
N PHE A 154 -19.96 1.70 3.50
CA PHE A 154 -19.24 2.94 3.75
C PHE A 154 -18.75 3.61 2.45
N ILE A 155 -18.20 2.82 1.52
CA ILE A 155 -17.67 3.28 0.24
C ILE A 155 -18.81 3.67 -0.71
N LEU A 156 -19.86 2.83 -0.81
CA LEU A 156 -21.04 3.10 -1.65
C LEU A 156 -21.76 4.39 -1.24
N ALA A 157 -21.92 4.65 0.07
CA ALA A 157 -22.54 5.86 0.60
C ALA A 157 -21.77 7.15 0.21
N ARG A 158 -20.52 7.02 -0.21
CA ARG A 158 -19.66 8.12 -0.69
C ARG A 158 -19.61 8.23 -2.20
N GLY A 159 -20.40 7.43 -2.92
CA GLY A 159 -20.49 7.44 -4.39
C GLY A 159 -19.38 6.66 -5.10
N TYR A 160 -18.62 5.84 -4.38
CA TYR A 160 -17.56 4.99 -4.96
C TYR A 160 -17.96 3.51 -4.91
N VAL A 161 -17.28 2.70 -5.69
CA VAL A 161 -17.49 1.25 -5.76
C VAL A 161 -16.19 0.54 -5.37
N PRO A 162 -16.19 -0.37 -4.38
CA PRO A 162 -15.02 -1.17 -4.09
C PRO A 162 -14.74 -2.16 -5.21
N LEU A 163 -13.47 -2.39 -5.50
CA LEU A 163 -13.06 -3.43 -6.44
C LEU A 163 -13.38 -4.81 -5.84
N ARG A 164 -13.91 -5.73 -6.68
CA ARG A 164 -14.27 -7.11 -6.30
C ARG A 164 -13.39 -8.11 -7.03
#